data_2ebe48b6ec1815090e932cd33dc54fc1
#
_entry.id   2ebe48b6ec1815090e932cd33dc54fc1
#
_cell.length_a   1.000
_cell.length_b   1.000
_cell.length_c   1.000
_cell.angle_alpha   90.00
_cell.angle_beta   90.00
_cell.angle_gamma   90.00
#
_symmetry.space_group_name_H-M   'P 1'
#
loop_
_entity.id
_entity.type
_entity.pdbx_description
1 polymer ?
#
loop_
_entity_poly.entity_id
_entity_poly.type
_entity_poly.pdbx_seq_one_letter_code
_entity_poly.pdbx_strand_id
1 'polypeptide(L)'
;MKVAQNMGIHVPNMCWHDELEHFTSCMLCVMKDQKNGQLFPSCSVKVTEGMEIITDDAEISEARKTALELLLSEHVGDCEAPCQIACPAHINIPLMNRLIAAEKFDESLAVVRRDIALPAVLGRICPAPCENACHRKTVDEAISICLLKRFVGDEFATPKIIPAAKTGKKAAVIGAGPAGLAAAYYLQLKGVQVTLFDKNEYAGGMLRTAISAEILPLDVLDKEIDIIINTGIDFQRDKEITAEIFQQLKNEFDAVIVATGTVSEKSEFFGLEKSPKGIIADKDSYQTSDEKVFAVGNVLRSSRLAVRSVAQGKEVAFSVLQLFNEQKPEGEPRMFNSRFGKLMSAEFSEYKKETVGKKRDSLKSPFATYRHCGLDPQSPDNQTHVLIGIAGQARNDGPLTGFTKNEAIAKALLCLHCDCRAVNTCKLREYSNRYQADQKRFKTGERQNITKQMNHDLVVYEAQKCIKCGICVRLSKKYDEKLGLTYIGRGFDVKIGVPFNEELKNGLEKIAVKVAENCPTGGIKKV
;
A
#
# COMPACT_ATOMS: atom_id res chain seq x y z
N MET A 1 21.70 21.47 -16.42
CA MET A 1 21.00 21.30 -15.11
C MET A 1 20.87 22.64 -14.36
N LYS A 2 21.95 23.26 -13.84
CA LYS A 2 21.88 24.48 -13.01
C LYS A 2 21.11 25.62 -13.65
N VAL A 3 21.34 25.87 -14.96
CA VAL A 3 20.62 26.92 -15.70
C VAL A 3 19.12 26.65 -15.74
N ALA A 4 18.72 25.42 -16.04
CA ALA A 4 17.30 25.01 -16.04
C ALA A 4 16.64 25.22 -14.66
N GLN A 5 17.33 24.83 -13.58
CA GLN A 5 16.84 25.08 -12.21
C GLN A 5 16.68 26.58 -11.91
N ASN A 6 17.66 27.40 -12.28
CA ASN A 6 17.58 28.87 -12.09
C ASN A 6 16.39 29.48 -12.86
N MET A 7 15.96 28.84 -13.95
CA MET A 7 14.77 29.22 -14.72
C MET A 7 13.48 28.60 -14.22
N GLY A 8 13.50 27.87 -13.09
CA GLY A 8 12.34 27.16 -12.54
C GLY A 8 11.94 25.91 -13.33
N ILE A 9 12.77 25.42 -14.27
CA ILE A 9 12.49 24.23 -15.08
C ILE A 9 12.96 22.98 -14.33
N HIS A 10 12.01 22.12 -13.96
CA HIS A 10 12.32 20.85 -13.32
C HIS A 10 12.79 19.81 -14.34
N VAL A 11 14.02 19.36 -14.23
CA VAL A 11 14.63 18.31 -15.07
C VAL A 11 14.74 17.01 -14.27
N PRO A 12 14.11 15.91 -14.72
CA PRO A 12 14.20 14.63 -14.04
C PRO A 12 15.65 14.14 -13.95
N ASN A 13 16.02 13.64 -12.77
CA ASN A 13 17.39 13.12 -12.58
C ASN A 13 17.46 12.21 -11.36
N MET A 14 18.42 11.26 -11.34
CA MET A 14 18.72 10.40 -10.20
C MET A 14 20.21 10.36 -9.85
N CYS A 15 21.12 10.72 -10.74
CA CYS A 15 22.56 10.64 -10.50
C CYS A 15 23.22 12.00 -10.26
N TRP A 16 22.48 13.10 -10.44
CA TRP A 16 22.98 14.43 -10.24
C TRP A 16 22.76 14.92 -8.80
N HIS A 17 23.73 15.67 -8.27
CA HIS A 17 23.70 16.27 -6.95
C HIS A 17 24.45 17.61 -6.97
N ASP A 18 23.86 18.65 -6.38
CA ASP A 18 24.37 20.03 -6.45
C ASP A 18 25.80 20.21 -5.95
N GLU A 19 26.13 19.49 -4.89
CA GLU A 19 27.40 19.61 -4.19
C GLU A 19 28.52 18.72 -4.75
N LEU A 20 28.22 17.88 -5.75
CA LEU A 20 29.18 16.88 -6.24
C LEU A 20 29.56 17.17 -7.69
N GLU A 21 30.77 16.74 -8.07
CA GLU A 21 31.15 16.68 -9.47
C GLU A 21 30.12 15.85 -10.25
N HIS A 22 29.85 16.26 -11.50
CA HIS A 22 28.86 15.54 -12.28
C HIS A 22 29.33 14.13 -12.65
N PHE A 23 28.37 13.23 -12.72
CA PHE A 23 28.58 11.84 -13.14
C PHE A 23 27.34 11.40 -13.89
N THR A 24 27.44 11.33 -15.22
CA THR A 24 26.31 10.98 -16.07
C THR A 24 26.10 9.46 -16.08
N SER A 25 24.98 9.02 -15.54
CA SER A 25 24.68 7.59 -15.42
C SER A 25 23.21 7.27 -15.72
N CYS A 26 22.25 8.02 -15.16
CA CYS A 26 20.83 7.62 -15.20
C CYS A 26 20.10 8.00 -16.50
N MET A 27 20.67 8.88 -17.34
CA MET A 27 20.12 9.36 -18.62
C MET A 27 18.72 10.00 -18.57
N LEU A 28 18.21 10.34 -17.39
CA LEU A 28 16.88 10.97 -17.24
C LEU A 28 16.88 12.47 -17.53
N CYS A 29 18.04 13.12 -17.42
CA CYS A 29 18.18 14.55 -17.70
C CYS A 29 18.32 14.87 -19.20
N VAL A 30 17.91 13.95 -20.08
CA VAL A 30 17.95 14.12 -21.53
C VAL A 30 17.09 15.31 -21.94
N MET A 31 17.66 16.15 -22.80
CA MET A 31 17.03 17.27 -23.50
C MET A 31 17.39 17.19 -24.98
N LYS A 32 16.77 18.02 -25.81
CA LYS A 32 17.01 18.05 -27.25
C LYS A 32 17.47 19.44 -27.71
N ASP A 33 18.53 19.50 -28.50
CA ASP A 33 18.93 20.72 -29.20
C ASP A 33 17.92 20.98 -30.32
N GLN A 34 17.29 22.15 -30.31
CA GLN A 34 16.26 22.50 -31.29
C GLN A 34 16.84 22.65 -32.69
N LYS A 35 18.11 23.06 -32.83
CA LYS A 35 18.73 23.33 -34.12
C LYS A 35 19.08 22.08 -34.91
N ASN A 36 19.52 21.05 -34.24
CA ASN A 36 19.98 19.81 -34.88
C ASN A 36 19.19 18.57 -34.50
N GLY A 37 18.22 18.67 -33.58
CA GLY A 37 17.40 17.55 -33.10
C GLY A 37 18.14 16.55 -32.20
N GLN A 38 19.40 16.81 -31.84
CA GLN A 38 20.20 15.84 -31.07
C GLN A 38 19.80 15.79 -29.62
N LEU A 39 19.58 14.57 -29.11
CA LEU A 39 19.36 14.29 -27.68
C LEU A 39 20.70 14.31 -26.93
N PHE A 40 20.74 14.98 -25.77
CA PHE A 40 21.92 15.02 -24.92
C PHE A 40 21.56 15.05 -23.42
N PRO A 41 22.42 14.51 -22.53
CA PRO A 41 22.21 14.59 -21.08
C PRO A 41 22.62 15.98 -20.56
N SER A 42 21.65 16.76 -20.10
CA SER A 42 21.86 18.14 -19.66
C SER A 42 22.80 18.33 -18.46
N CYS A 43 23.07 17.26 -17.69
CA CYS A 43 24.02 17.29 -16.58
C CYS A 43 25.49 17.38 -17.04
N SER A 44 25.82 17.01 -18.28
CA SER A 44 27.19 16.95 -18.81
C SER A 44 27.49 17.96 -19.87
N VAL A 45 26.50 18.73 -20.34
CA VAL A 45 26.69 19.72 -21.40
C VAL A 45 26.80 21.13 -20.80
N LYS A 46 27.81 21.88 -21.23
CA LYS A 46 27.98 23.31 -20.92
C LYS A 46 27.06 24.13 -21.82
N VAL A 47 26.40 25.10 -21.24
CA VAL A 47 25.57 26.06 -21.96
C VAL A 47 26.48 27.02 -22.77
N THR A 48 26.11 27.28 -24.02
CA THR A 48 26.74 28.24 -24.90
C THR A 48 25.71 29.27 -25.36
N GLU A 49 26.20 30.45 -25.77
CA GLU A 49 25.35 31.52 -26.30
C GLU A 49 24.59 31.05 -27.55
N GLY A 50 23.32 31.42 -27.65
CA GLY A 50 22.48 31.05 -28.78
C GLY A 50 21.99 29.58 -28.78
N MET A 51 22.18 28.85 -27.68
CA MET A 51 21.67 27.49 -27.54
C MET A 51 20.14 27.49 -27.33
N GLU A 52 19.43 26.78 -28.17
CA GLU A 52 17.96 26.60 -28.09
C GLU A 52 17.62 25.16 -27.70
N ILE A 53 16.94 24.99 -26.57
CA ILE A 53 16.76 23.67 -25.98
C ILE A 53 15.28 23.35 -25.74
N ILE A 54 14.85 22.20 -26.23
CA ILE A 54 13.56 21.57 -25.89
C ILE A 54 13.77 20.72 -24.65
N THR A 55 13.02 21.02 -23.61
CA THR A 55 13.15 20.32 -22.30
C THR A 55 12.18 19.18 -22.12
N ASP A 56 11.08 19.15 -22.88
CA ASP A 56 10.06 18.10 -22.86
C ASP A 56 9.31 18.03 -24.20
N ASP A 57 9.28 16.85 -24.79
CA ASP A 57 8.45 16.47 -25.94
C ASP A 57 8.27 14.95 -25.95
N ALA A 58 7.58 14.42 -26.95
CA ALA A 58 7.30 12.99 -27.06
C ALA A 58 8.58 12.13 -27.18
N GLU A 59 9.59 12.61 -27.93
CA GLU A 59 10.86 11.91 -28.14
C GLU A 59 11.71 11.91 -26.86
N ILE A 60 11.78 13.04 -26.16
CA ILE A 60 12.47 13.17 -24.86
C ILE A 60 11.78 12.26 -23.83
N SER A 61 10.46 12.25 -23.81
CA SER A 61 9.67 11.41 -22.88
C SER A 61 9.88 9.92 -23.14
N GLU A 62 9.95 9.47 -24.41
CA GLU A 62 10.25 8.07 -24.76
C GLU A 62 11.71 7.71 -24.44
N ALA A 63 12.67 8.61 -24.64
CA ALA A 63 14.07 8.39 -24.25
C ALA A 63 14.21 8.23 -22.73
N ARG A 64 13.53 9.05 -21.94
CA ARG A 64 13.49 8.94 -20.46
C ARG A 64 12.83 7.65 -20.01
N LYS A 65 11.71 7.26 -20.64
CA LYS A 65 11.03 5.98 -20.39
C LYS A 65 11.96 4.81 -20.66
N THR A 66 12.62 4.78 -21.80
CA THR A 66 13.60 3.74 -22.16
C THR A 66 14.74 3.65 -21.14
N ALA A 67 15.29 4.77 -20.70
CA ALA A 67 16.33 4.80 -19.66
C ALA A 67 15.83 4.21 -18.33
N LEU A 68 14.59 4.50 -17.92
CA LEU A 68 13.97 3.91 -16.73
C LEU A 68 13.78 2.42 -16.87
N GLU A 69 13.30 1.94 -18.01
CA GLU A 69 13.07 0.52 -18.28
C GLU A 69 14.37 -0.29 -18.30
N LEU A 70 15.46 0.30 -18.80
CA LEU A 70 16.80 -0.29 -18.69
C LEU A 70 17.28 -0.37 -17.23
N LEU A 71 17.07 0.67 -16.42
CA LEU A 71 17.39 0.61 -14.99
C LEU A 71 16.52 -0.40 -14.23
N LEU A 72 15.25 -0.54 -14.62
CA LEU A 72 14.32 -1.52 -14.04
C LEU A 72 14.66 -2.97 -14.43
N SER A 73 15.32 -3.21 -15.56
CA SER A 73 15.72 -4.56 -15.97
C SER A 73 16.70 -5.21 -14.99
N GLU A 74 17.58 -4.40 -14.39
CA GLU A 74 18.53 -4.86 -13.37
C GLU A 74 18.00 -4.72 -11.93
N HIS A 75 16.91 -3.97 -11.72
CA HIS A 75 16.37 -3.72 -10.39
C HIS A 75 15.62 -4.95 -9.85
N VAL A 76 16.07 -5.49 -8.71
CA VAL A 76 15.44 -6.63 -8.03
C VAL A 76 14.95 -6.22 -6.66
N GLY A 77 13.64 -6.09 -6.53
CA GLY A 77 12.98 -5.74 -5.26
C GLY A 77 11.51 -5.38 -5.48
N ASP A 78 10.68 -5.74 -4.51
CA ASP A 78 9.31 -5.26 -4.45
C ASP A 78 9.31 -3.84 -3.88
N CYS A 79 8.57 -2.92 -4.50
CA CYS A 79 8.32 -1.62 -3.87
C CYS A 79 7.44 -1.81 -2.63
N GLU A 80 6.35 -2.51 -2.81
CA GLU A 80 5.39 -2.86 -1.77
C GLU A 80 5.39 -4.38 -1.56
N ALA A 81 5.29 -4.80 -0.30
CA ALA A 81 5.33 -6.23 0.01
C ALA A 81 4.17 -7.00 -0.62
N PRO A 82 4.37 -8.27 -1.02
CA PRO A 82 3.31 -9.10 -1.59
C PRO A 82 2.06 -9.22 -0.72
N CYS A 83 2.22 -9.22 0.61
CA CYS A 83 1.10 -9.24 1.56
C CYS A 83 0.28 -7.94 1.52
N GLN A 84 0.92 -6.77 1.31
CA GLN A 84 0.23 -5.50 1.11
C GLN A 84 -0.57 -5.50 -0.19
N ILE A 85 0.03 -5.95 -1.28
CA ILE A 85 -0.60 -6.02 -2.60
C ILE A 85 -1.79 -7.00 -2.61
N ALA A 86 -1.68 -8.12 -1.91
CA ALA A 86 -2.73 -9.12 -1.81
C ALA A 86 -3.89 -8.69 -0.90
N CYS A 87 -3.70 -7.70 -0.04
CA CYS A 87 -4.74 -7.16 0.80
C CYS A 87 -5.68 -6.27 -0.03
N PRO A 88 -6.99 -6.55 -0.11
CA PRO A 88 -7.91 -5.67 -0.84
C PRO A 88 -7.90 -4.21 -0.33
N ALA A 89 -7.70 -3.99 0.98
CA ALA A 89 -7.59 -2.67 1.58
C ALA A 89 -6.17 -2.07 1.49
N HIS A 90 -5.22 -2.79 0.91
CA HIS A 90 -3.85 -2.33 0.64
C HIS A 90 -3.07 -1.84 1.87
N ILE A 91 -3.36 -2.41 3.05
CA ILE A 91 -2.73 -2.02 4.31
C ILE A 91 -1.21 -2.23 4.28
N ASN A 92 -0.45 -1.28 4.81
CA ASN A 92 1.00 -1.41 4.95
C ASN A 92 1.37 -2.38 6.09
N ILE A 93 1.25 -3.68 5.79
CA ILE A 93 1.48 -4.77 6.74
C ILE A 93 2.93 -4.80 7.27
N PRO A 94 3.98 -4.62 6.45
CA PRO A 94 5.35 -4.56 6.98
C PRO A 94 5.56 -3.44 8.01
N LEU A 95 4.97 -2.27 7.79
CA LEU A 95 5.05 -1.16 8.75
C LEU A 95 4.28 -1.47 10.02
N MET A 96 3.05 -2.02 9.91
CA MET A 96 2.29 -2.50 11.07
C MET A 96 3.13 -3.45 11.93
N ASN A 97 3.76 -4.45 11.30
CA ASN A 97 4.57 -5.44 12.01
C ASN A 97 5.84 -4.82 12.63
N ARG A 98 6.51 -3.89 11.96
CA ARG A 98 7.67 -3.16 12.54
C ARG A 98 7.28 -2.38 13.78
N LEU A 99 6.13 -1.71 13.75
CA LEU A 99 5.64 -0.93 14.89
C LEU A 99 5.22 -1.83 16.06
N ILE A 100 4.58 -2.98 15.82
CA ILE A 100 4.29 -3.97 16.86
C ILE A 100 5.59 -4.50 17.48
N ALA A 101 6.58 -4.85 16.64
CA ALA A 101 7.88 -5.34 17.09
C ALA A 101 8.66 -4.30 17.91
N ALA A 102 8.43 -3.01 17.66
CA ALA A 102 9.00 -1.88 18.39
C ALA A 102 8.14 -1.42 19.58
N GLU A 103 7.08 -2.14 19.93
CA GLU A 103 6.10 -1.81 20.99
C GLU A 103 5.36 -0.47 20.79
N LYS A 104 5.31 0.02 19.55
CA LYS A 104 4.61 1.23 19.14
C LYS A 104 3.19 0.90 18.67
N PHE A 105 2.37 0.41 19.57
CA PHE A 105 1.08 -0.19 19.26
C PHE A 105 0.06 0.82 18.74
N ASP A 106 0.02 2.03 19.33
CA ASP A 106 -0.89 3.09 18.88
C ASP A 106 -0.56 3.56 17.46
N GLU A 107 0.74 3.70 17.14
CA GLU A 107 1.19 4.00 15.79
C GLU A 107 0.82 2.85 14.82
N SER A 108 0.94 1.60 15.26
CA SER A 108 0.54 0.43 14.49
C SER A 108 -0.97 0.41 14.22
N LEU A 109 -1.80 0.70 15.22
CA LEU A 109 -3.25 0.84 15.05
C LEU A 109 -3.60 1.97 14.08
N ALA A 110 -2.91 3.10 14.16
CA ALA A 110 -3.09 4.21 13.22
C ALA A 110 -2.79 3.80 11.76
N VAL A 111 -1.73 3.01 11.53
CA VAL A 111 -1.43 2.43 10.22
C VAL A 111 -2.56 1.53 9.73
N VAL A 112 -3.13 0.70 10.62
CA VAL A 112 -4.26 -0.16 10.26
C VAL A 112 -5.50 0.67 9.92
N ARG A 113 -5.88 1.63 10.77
CA ARG A 113 -7.09 2.46 10.61
C ARG A 113 -7.05 3.39 9.42
N ARG A 114 -5.86 3.76 8.95
CA ARG A 114 -5.72 4.51 7.71
C ARG A 114 -6.32 3.78 6.51
N ASP A 115 -6.29 2.45 6.50
CA ASP A 115 -6.70 1.62 5.37
C ASP A 115 -7.88 0.69 5.70
N ILE A 116 -8.15 0.45 6.97
CA ILE A 116 -9.22 -0.45 7.48
C ILE A 116 -9.94 0.24 8.64
N ALA A 117 -11.19 0.64 8.40
CA ALA A 117 -12.01 1.30 9.41
C ALA A 117 -12.40 0.38 10.59
N LEU A 118 -12.43 -0.95 10.38
CA LEU A 118 -12.89 -1.98 11.31
C LEU A 118 -11.77 -3.01 11.58
N PRO A 119 -10.66 -2.66 12.26
CA PRO A 119 -9.50 -3.55 12.46
C PRO A 119 -9.81 -4.79 13.31
N ALA A 120 -10.50 -4.66 14.43
CA ALA A 120 -10.82 -5.77 15.34
C ALA A 120 -11.82 -6.74 14.70
N VAL A 121 -12.84 -6.21 14.02
CA VAL A 121 -13.82 -7.01 13.25
C VAL A 121 -13.11 -7.79 12.16
N LEU A 122 -12.37 -7.12 11.27
CA LEU A 122 -11.67 -7.80 10.17
C LEU A 122 -10.51 -8.68 10.65
N GLY A 123 -10.00 -8.45 11.85
CA GLY A 123 -9.04 -9.35 12.50
C GLY A 123 -9.60 -10.75 12.78
N ARG A 124 -10.93 -10.84 12.97
CA ARG A 124 -11.65 -12.09 13.27
C ARG A 124 -12.16 -12.81 12.03
N ILE A 125 -12.67 -12.05 11.05
CA ILE A 125 -13.46 -12.63 9.95
C ILE A 125 -12.76 -12.61 8.58
N CYS A 126 -11.59 -11.98 8.45
CA CYS A 126 -10.89 -11.87 7.17
C CYS A 126 -10.26 -13.22 6.79
N PRO A 127 -10.46 -13.74 5.55
CA PRO A 127 -9.83 -14.97 5.08
C PRO A 127 -8.32 -14.84 4.81
N ALA A 128 -7.71 -13.73 5.18
CA ALA A 128 -6.27 -13.47 5.17
C ALA A 128 -5.55 -13.72 3.83
N PRO A 129 -5.99 -13.14 2.70
CA PRO A 129 -5.29 -13.31 1.43
C PRO A 129 -3.84 -12.82 1.50
N CYS A 130 -3.55 -11.87 2.39
CA CYS A 130 -2.20 -11.38 2.68
C CYS A 130 -1.27 -12.46 3.26
N GLU A 131 -1.78 -13.36 4.09
CA GLU A 131 -1.00 -14.49 4.65
C GLU A 131 -0.67 -15.52 3.57
N ASN A 132 -1.60 -15.75 2.63
CA ASN A 132 -1.33 -16.61 1.48
C ASN A 132 -0.24 -16.07 0.57
N ALA A 133 -0.12 -14.74 0.44
CA ALA A 133 0.92 -14.07 -0.35
C ALA A 133 2.21 -13.80 0.43
N CYS A 134 2.28 -14.14 1.71
CA CYS A 134 3.45 -13.89 2.54
C CYS A 134 4.66 -14.70 2.07
N HIS A 135 5.77 -14.04 1.71
CA HIS A 135 7.01 -14.71 1.30
C HIS A 135 7.57 -15.62 2.39
N ARG A 136 7.33 -15.32 3.66
CA ARG A 136 7.78 -16.19 4.75
C ARG A 136 7.18 -17.59 4.68
N LYS A 137 6.00 -17.75 4.09
CA LYS A 137 5.35 -19.06 3.88
C LYS A 137 6.25 -20.05 3.14
N THR A 138 7.16 -19.57 2.30
CA THR A 138 8.11 -20.41 1.58
C THR A 138 9.34 -20.78 2.41
N VAL A 139 9.54 -20.15 3.56
CA VAL A 139 10.64 -20.42 4.51
C VAL A 139 10.20 -21.38 5.61
N ASP A 140 9.07 -21.06 6.23
CA ASP A 140 8.47 -21.85 7.31
C ASP A 140 6.93 -21.65 7.32
N GLU A 141 6.40 -20.66 8.03
CA GLU A 141 4.97 -20.35 8.10
C GLU A 141 4.74 -18.87 7.82
N ALA A 142 3.59 -18.55 7.21
CA ALA A 142 3.17 -17.16 7.05
C ALA A 142 3.10 -16.43 8.39
N ILE A 143 3.35 -15.13 8.38
CA ILE A 143 3.03 -14.29 9.53
C ILE A 143 1.54 -14.29 9.75
N SER A 144 1.09 -14.44 11.01
CA SER A 144 -0.35 -14.40 11.39
C SER A 144 -0.86 -12.95 11.38
N ILE A 145 -0.98 -12.38 10.18
CA ILE A 145 -1.24 -10.95 9.94
C ILE A 145 -2.60 -10.53 10.51
N CYS A 146 -3.62 -11.39 10.35
CA CYS A 146 -4.95 -11.08 10.85
C CYS A 146 -5.00 -11.09 12.38
N LEU A 147 -4.27 -11.99 13.06
CA LEU A 147 -4.17 -11.99 14.51
C LEU A 147 -3.39 -10.77 15.04
N LEU A 148 -2.32 -10.34 14.34
CA LEU A 148 -1.60 -9.10 14.69
C LEU A 148 -2.48 -7.86 14.51
N LYS A 149 -3.26 -7.79 13.44
CA LYS A 149 -4.23 -6.73 13.21
C LYS A 149 -5.34 -6.74 14.28
N ARG A 150 -5.85 -7.93 14.66
CA ARG A 150 -6.80 -8.10 15.75
C ARG A 150 -6.22 -7.61 17.07
N PHE A 151 -4.99 -7.99 17.40
CA PHE A 151 -4.31 -7.58 18.62
C PHE A 151 -4.28 -6.05 18.77
N VAL A 152 -3.84 -5.31 17.75
CA VAL A 152 -3.83 -3.84 17.85
C VAL A 152 -5.23 -3.24 17.85
N GLY A 153 -6.22 -3.89 17.25
CA GLY A 153 -7.61 -3.44 17.26
C GLY A 153 -8.33 -3.66 18.58
N ASP A 154 -8.00 -4.75 19.30
CA ASP A 154 -8.64 -5.14 20.56
C ASP A 154 -8.04 -4.42 21.77
N GLU A 155 -6.69 -4.38 21.85
CA GLU A 155 -5.95 -4.05 23.07
C GLU A 155 -5.70 -2.56 23.26
N PHE A 156 -5.69 -1.76 22.17
CA PHE A 156 -5.28 -0.36 22.27
C PHE A 156 -6.46 0.58 22.07
N ALA A 157 -6.52 1.58 22.96
CA ALA A 157 -7.49 2.65 22.83
C ALA A 157 -7.23 3.41 21.52
N THR A 158 -8.25 3.56 20.71
CA THR A 158 -8.15 4.45 19.55
C THR A 158 -7.88 5.86 20.06
N PRO A 159 -6.76 6.50 19.68
CA PRO A 159 -6.56 7.91 19.96
C PRO A 159 -7.78 8.70 19.49
N LYS A 160 -8.13 9.78 20.19
CA LYS A 160 -9.26 10.62 19.78
C LYS A 160 -9.06 11.00 18.30
N ILE A 161 -9.93 10.46 17.47
CA ILE A 161 -9.89 10.74 16.03
C ILE A 161 -10.46 12.15 15.84
N ILE A 162 -9.64 13.05 15.33
CA ILE A 162 -10.04 14.42 15.05
C ILE A 162 -10.16 14.56 13.53
N PRO A 163 -11.38 14.69 12.98
CA PRO A 163 -11.57 14.97 11.57
C PRO A 163 -10.91 16.29 11.16
N ALA A 164 -10.61 16.43 9.88
CA ALA A 164 -10.16 17.69 9.30
C ALA A 164 -11.23 18.78 9.47
N ALA A 165 -10.84 20.03 9.25
CA ALA A 165 -11.79 21.15 9.24
C ALA A 165 -12.93 20.90 8.24
N LYS A 166 -14.14 21.35 8.60
CA LYS A 166 -15.34 21.18 7.75
C LYS A 166 -15.13 21.82 6.39
N THR A 167 -15.36 21.06 5.33
CA THR A 167 -15.26 21.53 3.94
C THR A 167 -16.50 22.29 3.47
N GLY A 168 -17.61 22.24 4.22
CA GLY A 168 -18.93 22.71 3.78
C GLY A 168 -19.67 21.75 2.86
N LYS A 169 -19.02 20.66 2.39
CA LYS A 169 -19.62 19.64 1.54
C LYS A 169 -20.37 18.60 2.37
N LYS A 170 -21.48 18.07 1.81
CA LYS A 170 -22.36 17.08 2.43
C LYS A 170 -22.44 15.82 1.60
N ALA A 171 -22.36 14.66 2.24
CA ALA A 171 -22.55 13.36 1.59
C ALA A 171 -23.60 12.52 2.33
N ALA A 172 -24.51 11.91 1.56
CA ALA A 172 -25.45 10.90 2.06
C ALA A 172 -24.88 9.51 1.77
N VAL A 173 -24.88 8.63 2.76
CA VAL A 173 -24.49 7.21 2.63
C VAL A 173 -25.69 6.35 2.96
N ILE A 174 -26.12 5.50 2.04
CA ILE A 174 -27.31 4.65 2.18
C ILE A 174 -26.85 3.21 2.43
N GLY A 175 -27.04 2.74 3.67
CA GLY A 175 -26.65 1.43 4.18
C GLY A 175 -25.45 1.49 5.11
N ALA A 176 -25.65 1.11 6.37
CA ALA A 176 -24.64 1.07 7.43
C ALA A 176 -23.94 -0.31 7.57
N GLY A 177 -23.76 -1.01 6.45
CA GLY A 177 -22.92 -2.20 6.34
C GLY A 177 -21.43 -1.83 6.26
N PRO A 178 -20.51 -2.83 6.11
CA PRO A 178 -19.06 -2.57 6.12
C PRO A 178 -18.58 -1.57 5.06
N ALA A 179 -19.21 -1.53 3.89
CA ALA A 179 -18.86 -0.57 2.83
C ALA A 179 -19.31 0.85 3.18
N GLY A 180 -20.55 1.01 3.65
CA GLY A 180 -21.10 2.31 4.02
C GLY A 180 -20.44 2.89 5.25
N LEU A 181 -20.19 2.08 6.29
CA LEU A 181 -19.44 2.50 7.48
C LEU A 181 -18.04 3.00 7.11
N ALA A 182 -17.33 2.29 6.22
CA ALA A 182 -16.01 2.72 5.76
C ALA A 182 -16.08 4.01 4.92
N ALA A 183 -17.03 4.12 3.99
CA ALA A 183 -17.23 5.34 3.19
C ALA A 183 -17.52 6.55 4.08
N ALA A 184 -18.46 6.40 5.01
CA ALA A 184 -18.82 7.44 5.98
C ALA A 184 -17.61 7.87 6.82
N TYR A 185 -16.86 6.90 7.36
CA TYR A 185 -15.67 7.16 8.15
C TYR A 185 -14.61 7.95 7.40
N TYR A 186 -14.21 7.51 6.21
CA TYR A 186 -13.14 8.18 5.47
C TYR A 186 -13.55 9.56 4.94
N LEU A 187 -14.81 9.77 4.57
CA LEU A 187 -15.32 11.09 4.21
C LEU A 187 -15.34 12.03 5.43
N GLN A 188 -15.85 11.56 6.56
CA GLN A 188 -15.90 12.33 7.80
C GLN A 188 -14.51 12.77 8.25
N LEU A 189 -13.50 11.89 8.15
CA LEU A 189 -12.10 12.23 8.45
C LEU A 189 -11.56 13.36 7.58
N LYS A 190 -12.09 13.54 6.38
CA LYS A 190 -11.71 14.62 5.45
C LYS A 190 -12.54 15.89 5.60
N GLY A 191 -13.35 15.98 6.65
CA GLY A 191 -14.15 17.16 6.96
C GLY A 191 -15.44 17.28 6.17
N VAL A 192 -15.86 16.23 5.46
CA VAL A 192 -17.18 16.17 4.81
C VAL A 192 -18.24 15.89 5.87
N GLN A 193 -19.37 16.60 5.83
CA GLN A 193 -20.52 16.31 6.68
C GLN A 193 -21.24 15.07 6.15
N VAL A 194 -21.23 13.98 6.90
CA VAL A 194 -21.82 12.72 6.48
C VAL A 194 -23.08 12.41 7.25
N THR A 195 -24.19 12.15 6.53
CA THR A 195 -25.38 11.50 7.06
C THR A 195 -25.42 10.06 6.56
N LEU A 196 -25.45 9.11 7.49
CA LEU A 196 -25.50 7.67 7.23
C LEU A 196 -26.90 7.16 7.53
N PHE A 197 -27.55 6.56 6.52
CA PHE A 197 -28.90 6.02 6.65
C PHE A 197 -28.87 4.50 6.68
N ASP A 198 -29.66 3.87 7.54
CA ASP A 198 -29.96 2.45 7.48
C ASP A 198 -31.42 2.18 7.83
N LYS A 199 -32.01 1.18 7.17
CA LYS A 199 -33.38 0.73 7.45
C LYS A 199 -33.52 -0.06 8.75
N ASN A 200 -32.40 -0.48 9.33
CA ASN A 200 -32.37 -1.21 10.59
C ASN A 200 -31.98 -0.27 11.75
N GLU A 201 -32.35 -0.65 12.95
CA GLU A 201 -32.02 0.06 14.18
C GLU A 201 -30.51 0.09 14.44
N TYR A 202 -29.82 -1.02 14.15
CA TYR A 202 -28.40 -1.19 14.44
C TYR A 202 -27.56 -1.24 13.16
N ALA A 203 -26.48 -0.48 13.15
CA ALA A 203 -25.48 -0.56 12.08
C ALA A 203 -24.71 -1.89 12.11
N GLY A 204 -24.01 -2.22 11.02
CA GLY A 204 -23.20 -3.43 10.85
C GLY A 204 -23.64 -4.30 9.69
N GLY A 205 -24.91 -4.21 9.27
CA GLY A 205 -25.44 -5.00 8.15
C GLY A 205 -25.15 -6.49 8.32
N MET A 206 -24.61 -7.14 7.28
CA MET A 206 -24.30 -8.58 7.31
C MET A 206 -23.22 -8.97 8.35
N LEU A 207 -22.43 -8.05 8.86
CA LEU A 207 -21.51 -8.35 9.98
C LEU A 207 -22.27 -8.75 11.24
N ARG A 208 -23.47 -8.17 11.43
CA ARG A 208 -24.35 -8.45 12.57
C ARG A 208 -25.25 -9.65 12.33
N THR A 209 -25.77 -9.80 11.11
CA THR A 209 -26.84 -10.75 10.82
C THR A 209 -26.37 -12.09 10.26
N ALA A 210 -25.19 -12.14 9.62
CA ALA A 210 -24.71 -13.33 8.92
C ALA A 210 -23.50 -14.01 9.58
N ILE A 211 -22.94 -13.44 10.65
CA ILE A 211 -21.79 -13.98 11.37
C ILE A 211 -22.22 -14.34 12.77
N SER A 212 -21.86 -15.57 13.24
CA SER A 212 -22.19 -15.97 14.60
C SER A 212 -21.47 -15.12 15.64
N ALA A 213 -22.13 -14.88 16.79
CA ALA A 213 -21.55 -14.12 17.90
C ALA A 213 -20.31 -14.80 18.51
N GLU A 214 -20.14 -16.10 18.31
CA GLU A 214 -18.93 -16.83 18.72
C GLU A 214 -17.69 -16.38 17.94
N ILE A 215 -17.86 -16.03 16.65
CA ILE A 215 -16.79 -15.58 15.77
C ILE A 215 -16.58 -14.08 15.90
N LEU A 216 -17.68 -13.33 15.86
CA LEU A 216 -17.69 -11.88 15.98
C LEU A 216 -18.66 -11.47 17.09
N PRO A 217 -18.19 -11.34 18.35
CA PRO A 217 -18.98 -10.83 19.44
C PRO A 217 -19.56 -9.45 19.14
N LEU A 218 -20.82 -9.24 19.49
CA LEU A 218 -21.55 -8.01 19.16
C LEU A 218 -20.94 -6.77 19.85
N ASP A 219 -20.42 -6.92 21.05
CA ASP A 219 -19.72 -5.84 21.77
C ASP A 219 -18.46 -5.36 21.04
N VAL A 220 -17.73 -6.27 20.39
CA VAL A 220 -16.58 -5.90 19.55
C VAL A 220 -17.03 -5.14 18.29
N LEU A 221 -18.12 -5.59 17.66
CA LEU A 221 -18.69 -4.93 16.50
C LEU A 221 -19.20 -3.54 16.87
N ASP A 222 -19.96 -3.43 17.94
CA ASP A 222 -20.56 -2.19 18.41
C ASP A 222 -19.47 -1.17 18.82
N LYS A 223 -18.45 -1.60 19.56
CA LYS A 223 -17.32 -0.74 19.90
C LYS A 223 -16.65 -0.13 18.67
N GLU A 224 -16.42 -0.89 17.62
CA GLU A 224 -15.81 -0.35 16.39
C GLU A 224 -16.75 0.55 15.59
N ILE A 225 -18.05 0.24 15.57
CA ILE A 225 -19.07 1.10 14.98
C ILE A 225 -19.17 2.42 15.73
N ASP A 226 -19.18 2.39 17.05
CA ASP A 226 -19.22 3.60 17.89
C ASP A 226 -18.01 4.51 17.65
N ILE A 227 -16.82 3.95 17.47
CA ILE A 227 -15.63 4.70 17.10
C ILE A 227 -15.84 5.44 15.77
N ILE A 228 -16.47 4.81 14.79
CA ILE A 228 -16.78 5.41 13.49
C ILE A 228 -17.83 6.51 13.64
N ILE A 229 -18.95 6.23 14.28
CA ILE A 229 -20.07 7.17 14.44
C ILE A 229 -19.64 8.40 15.26
N ASN A 230 -18.86 8.18 16.33
CA ASN A 230 -18.37 9.25 17.22
C ASN A 230 -17.34 10.19 16.55
N THR A 231 -16.96 9.95 15.29
CA THR A 231 -16.22 10.95 14.49
C THR A 231 -17.08 12.16 14.10
N GLY A 232 -18.38 12.11 14.34
CA GLY A 232 -19.35 13.16 14.06
C GLY A 232 -20.28 12.83 12.88
N ILE A 233 -20.42 11.55 12.54
CA ILE A 233 -21.37 11.08 11.53
C ILE A 233 -22.78 11.15 12.10
N ASP A 234 -23.71 11.77 11.35
CA ASP A 234 -25.13 11.78 11.66
C ASP A 234 -25.75 10.44 11.22
N PHE A 235 -26.01 9.54 12.19
CA PHE A 235 -26.58 8.22 11.90
C PHE A 235 -28.09 8.20 12.04
N GLN A 236 -28.80 8.05 10.91
CA GLN A 236 -30.25 7.97 10.78
C GLN A 236 -30.68 6.50 10.69
N ARG A 237 -31.02 5.91 11.84
CA ARG A 237 -31.52 4.53 11.98
C ARG A 237 -33.00 4.43 11.62
N ASP A 238 -33.49 3.22 11.36
CA ASP A 238 -34.89 2.90 11.01
C ASP A 238 -35.41 3.75 9.83
N LYS A 239 -34.51 4.12 8.91
CA LYS A 239 -34.78 4.97 7.78
C LYS A 239 -34.61 4.20 6.48
N GLU A 240 -35.71 3.63 5.97
CA GLU A 240 -35.72 3.04 4.63
C GLU A 240 -35.75 4.14 3.57
N ILE A 241 -34.84 4.08 2.61
CA ILE A 241 -34.77 5.03 1.51
C ILE A 241 -35.58 4.49 0.33
N THR A 242 -36.70 5.16 0.03
CA THR A 242 -37.51 4.91 -1.18
C THR A 242 -36.94 5.67 -2.38
N ALA A 243 -37.48 5.41 -3.58
CA ALA A 243 -37.08 6.13 -4.80
C ALA A 243 -37.33 7.66 -4.68
N GLU A 244 -38.42 8.06 -4.03
CA GLU A 244 -38.77 9.47 -3.81
C GLU A 244 -37.77 10.13 -2.84
N ILE A 245 -37.47 9.47 -1.71
CA ILE A 245 -36.48 9.97 -0.74
C ILE A 245 -35.10 10.04 -1.41
N PHE A 246 -34.75 9.07 -2.23
CA PHE A 246 -33.48 9.08 -2.96
C PHE A 246 -33.34 10.32 -3.85
N GLN A 247 -34.39 10.72 -4.56
CA GLN A 247 -34.36 11.94 -5.37
C GLN A 247 -34.23 13.21 -4.50
N GLN A 248 -34.84 13.23 -3.31
CA GLN A 248 -34.66 14.33 -2.35
C GLN A 248 -33.20 14.41 -1.87
N LEU A 249 -32.59 13.26 -1.51
CA LEU A 249 -31.19 13.21 -1.09
C LEU A 249 -30.23 13.73 -2.18
N LYS A 250 -30.49 13.45 -3.45
CA LYS A 250 -29.70 13.98 -4.58
C LYS A 250 -29.76 15.51 -4.69
N ASN A 251 -30.85 16.13 -4.25
CA ASN A 251 -30.98 17.58 -4.24
C ASN A 251 -30.36 18.22 -3.00
N GLU A 252 -30.42 17.55 -1.85
CA GLU A 252 -29.95 18.06 -0.56
C GLU A 252 -28.45 17.86 -0.32
N PHE A 253 -27.87 16.82 -0.92
CA PHE A 253 -26.46 16.43 -0.73
C PHE A 253 -25.63 16.68 -1.99
N ASP A 254 -24.35 16.94 -1.79
CA ASP A 254 -23.39 17.12 -2.88
C ASP A 254 -22.99 15.77 -3.53
N ALA A 255 -23.09 14.67 -2.77
CA ALA A 255 -22.92 13.30 -3.28
C ALA A 255 -23.78 12.29 -2.50
N VAL A 256 -24.18 11.21 -3.17
CA VAL A 256 -24.93 10.10 -2.57
C VAL A 256 -24.18 8.79 -2.85
N ILE A 257 -23.95 8.00 -1.80
CA ILE A 257 -23.26 6.70 -1.89
C ILE A 257 -24.26 5.59 -1.56
N VAL A 258 -24.49 4.69 -2.52
CA VAL A 258 -25.35 3.51 -2.36
C VAL A 258 -24.51 2.33 -1.89
N ALA A 259 -24.76 1.88 -0.65
CA ALA A 259 -24.05 0.78 0.02
C ALA A 259 -25.02 -0.23 0.66
N THR A 260 -26.20 -0.43 0.05
CA THR A 260 -27.35 -1.17 0.58
C THR A 260 -27.15 -2.69 0.68
N GLY A 261 -25.97 -3.20 0.30
CA GLY A 261 -25.67 -4.63 0.35
C GLY A 261 -26.22 -5.38 -0.88
N THR A 262 -26.45 -6.69 -0.73
CA THR A 262 -26.97 -7.51 -1.84
C THR A 262 -28.42 -7.16 -2.13
N VAL A 263 -28.70 -6.87 -3.37
CA VAL A 263 -30.03 -6.47 -3.83
C VAL A 263 -30.67 -7.64 -4.57
N SER A 264 -31.96 -7.87 -4.39
CA SER A 264 -32.69 -8.87 -5.13
C SER A 264 -32.98 -8.37 -6.55
N GLU A 265 -33.18 -9.29 -7.50
CA GLU A 265 -33.51 -8.94 -8.89
C GLU A 265 -34.78 -8.07 -9.00
N LYS A 266 -35.69 -8.18 -8.03
CA LYS A 266 -36.95 -7.43 -7.95
C LYS A 266 -36.80 -6.03 -7.34
N SER A 267 -35.65 -5.68 -6.79
CA SER A 267 -35.45 -4.38 -6.14
C SER A 267 -35.39 -3.27 -7.19
N GLU A 268 -36.09 -2.18 -6.94
CA GLU A 268 -35.89 -0.92 -7.65
C GLU A 268 -34.56 -0.30 -7.20
N PHE A 269 -33.66 -0.08 -8.16
CA PHE A 269 -32.32 0.44 -7.91
C PHE A 269 -32.29 1.97 -7.96
N PHE A 270 -33.28 2.63 -7.40
CA PHE A 270 -33.40 4.11 -7.40
C PHE A 270 -33.33 4.75 -8.79
N GLY A 271 -33.72 4.01 -9.84
CA GLY A 271 -33.60 4.44 -11.25
C GLY A 271 -32.18 4.35 -11.84
N LEU A 272 -31.23 3.76 -11.13
CA LEU A 272 -29.85 3.57 -11.60
C LEU A 272 -29.75 2.39 -12.58
N GLU A 273 -28.78 2.46 -13.48
CA GLU A 273 -28.49 1.37 -14.42
C GLU A 273 -28.04 0.11 -13.66
N LYS A 274 -28.56 -1.03 -14.09
CA LYS A 274 -28.26 -2.33 -13.48
C LYS A 274 -27.84 -3.40 -14.49
N SER A 275 -27.06 -4.34 -13.99
CA SER A 275 -26.72 -5.61 -14.63
C SER A 275 -27.29 -6.76 -13.81
N PRO A 276 -27.24 -8.02 -14.29
CA PRO A 276 -27.60 -9.18 -13.47
C PRO A 276 -26.76 -9.33 -12.19
N LYS A 277 -25.63 -8.63 -12.08
CA LYS A 277 -24.73 -8.68 -10.91
C LYS A 277 -25.03 -7.61 -9.87
N GLY A 278 -25.68 -6.51 -10.24
CA GLY A 278 -25.96 -5.35 -9.39
C GLY A 278 -25.93 -4.04 -10.15
N ILE A 279 -25.83 -2.91 -9.44
CA ILE A 279 -25.71 -1.57 -10.02
C ILE A 279 -24.46 -1.49 -10.90
N ILE A 280 -24.59 -0.82 -12.07
CA ILE A 280 -23.45 -0.52 -12.94
C ILE A 280 -22.77 0.75 -12.41
N ALA A 281 -21.49 0.64 -12.13
CA ALA A 281 -20.63 1.77 -11.78
C ALA A 281 -19.25 1.59 -12.41
N ASP A 282 -18.53 2.67 -12.58
CA ASP A 282 -17.13 2.63 -13.01
C ASP A 282 -16.29 1.82 -12.02
N LYS A 283 -15.37 1.00 -12.51
CA LYS A 283 -14.63 0.02 -11.71
C LYS A 283 -13.57 0.66 -10.79
N ASP A 284 -13.10 1.86 -11.13
CA ASP A 284 -12.00 2.53 -10.42
C ASP A 284 -12.54 3.69 -9.57
N SER A 285 -13.51 4.47 -10.07
CA SER A 285 -14.12 5.59 -9.35
C SER A 285 -15.37 5.23 -8.56
N TYR A 286 -16.02 4.10 -8.86
CA TYR A 286 -17.34 3.72 -8.29
C TYR A 286 -18.50 4.66 -8.63
N GLN A 287 -18.32 5.63 -9.54
CA GLN A 287 -19.36 6.53 -10.01
C GLN A 287 -20.34 5.79 -10.92
N THR A 288 -21.62 6.06 -10.75
CA THR A 288 -22.69 5.51 -11.60
C THR A 288 -22.88 6.36 -12.86
N SER A 289 -23.94 6.12 -13.64
CA SER A 289 -24.35 7.01 -14.74
C SER A 289 -24.82 8.39 -14.25
N ASP A 290 -25.15 8.54 -12.98
CA ASP A 290 -25.45 9.83 -12.35
C ASP A 290 -24.18 10.41 -11.71
N GLU A 291 -23.82 11.63 -12.10
CA GLU A 291 -22.57 12.28 -11.71
C GLU A 291 -22.39 12.48 -10.20
N LYS A 292 -23.49 12.56 -9.43
CA LYS A 292 -23.47 12.72 -7.97
C LYS A 292 -23.60 11.39 -7.22
N VAL A 293 -23.84 10.28 -7.92
CA VAL A 293 -24.17 9.00 -7.30
C VAL A 293 -23.05 7.99 -7.49
N PHE A 294 -22.64 7.40 -6.37
CA PHE A 294 -21.64 6.35 -6.30
C PHE A 294 -22.26 5.07 -5.72
N ALA A 295 -21.70 3.91 -6.07
CA ALA A 295 -22.16 2.64 -5.54
C ALA A 295 -20.99 1.76 -5.08
N VAL A 296 -21.08 1.13 -3.90
CA VAL A 296 -20.01 0.31 -3.32
C VAL A 296 -20.52 -0.91 -2.57
N GLY A 297 -19.69 -1.90 -2.42
CA GLY A 297 -20.00 -3.13 -1.71
C GLY A 297 -20.80 -4.11 -2.56
N ASN A 298 -21.63 -4.91 -1.87
CA ASN A 298 -22.35 -6.01 -2.52
C ASN A 298 -23.47 -5.54 -3.46
N VAL A 299 -23.82 -4.26 -3.46
CA VAL A 299 -24.78 -3.69 -4.42
C VAL A 299 -24.25 -3.69 -5.85
N LEU A 300 -22.92 -3.65 -6.04
CA LEU A 300 -22.27 -3.79 -7.35
C LEU A 300 -22.17 -5.24 -7.80
N ARG A 301 -21.74 -6.07 -6.87
CA ARG A 301 -21.55 -7.52 -7.08
C ARG A 301 -21.43 -8.20 -5.72
N SER A 302 -22.20 -9.26 -5.55
CA SER A 302 -22.11 -10.08 -4.32
C SER A 302 -20.69 -10.56 -4.07
N SER A 303 -20.19 -10.34 -2.88
CA SER A 303 -18.86 -10.76 -2.42
C SER A 303 -18.96 -11.23 -0.96
N ARG A 304 -18.26 -12.33 -0.65
CA ARG A 304 -18.15 -12.85 0.73
C ARG A 304 -16.99 -12.22 1.50
N LEU A 305 -16.26 -11.26 0.88
CA LEU A 305 -15.06 -10.66 1.47
C LEU A 305 -15.41 -9.30 2.10
N ALA A 306 -15.68 -9.25 3.38
CA ALA A 306 -15.94 -7.99 4.10
C ALA A 306 -14.79 -6.97 3.95
N VAL A 307 -13.54 -7.44 3.90
CA VAL A 307 -12.37 -6.56 3.66
C VAL A 307 -12.43 -5.86 2.30
N ARG A 308 -13.03 -6.47 1.27
CA ARG A 308 -13.25 -5.80 -0.03
C ARG A 308 -14.27 -4.69 0.08
N SER A 309 -15.37 -4.92 0.79
CA SER A 309 -16.39 -3.90 1.03
C SER A 309 -15.82 -2.70 1.79
N VAL A 310 -15.00 -2.94 2.82
CA VAL A 310 -14.30 -1.86 3.56
C VAL A 310 -13.33 -1.11 2.66
N ALA A 311 -12.58 -1.82 1.80
CA ALA A 311 -11.68 -1.20 0.84
C ALA A 311 -12.42 -0.30 -0.15
N GLN A 312 -13.52 -0.79 -0.74
CA GLN A 312 -14.35 0.00 -1.65
C GLN A 312 -14.93 1.24 -0.98
N GLY A 313 -15.31 1.15 0.32
CA GLY A 313 -15.74 2.32 1.09
C GLY A 313 -14.65 3.39 1.23
N LYS A 314 -13.38 2.98 1.39
CA LYS A 314 -12.24 3.90 1.37
C LYS A 314 -12.01 4.49 -0.02
N GLU A 315 -12.01 3.65 -1.04
CA GLU A 315 -11.74 4.04 -2.43
C GLU A 315 -12.80 5.02 -2.96
N VAL A 316 -14.10 4.78 -2.68
CA VAL A 316 -15.17 5.70 -3.07
C VAL A 316 -15.09 7.04 -2.36
N ALA A 317 -14.64 7.07 -1.10
CA ALA A 317 -14.42 8.33 -0.41
C ALA A 317 -13.38 9.20 -1.13
N PHE A 318 -12.33 8.59 -1.69
CA PHE A 318 -11.36 9.30 -2.53
C PHE A 318 -12.02 9.89 -3.80
N SER A 319 -12.83 9.10 -4.51
CA SER A 319 -13.54 9.54 -5.72
C SER A 319 -14.53 10.68 -5.45
N VAL A 320 -15.26 10.61 -4.34
CA VAL A 320 -16.17 11.69 -3.90
C VAL A 320 -15.40 12.96 -3.59
N LEU A 321 -14.20 12.86 -2.99
CA LEU A 321 -13.35 14.03 -2.75
C LEU A 321 -12.80 14.63 -4.05
N GLN A 322 -12.53 13.83 -5.08
CA GLN A 322 -12.19 14.34 -6.42
C GLN A 322 -13.37 15.16 -6.98
N LEU A 323 -14.61 14.63 -6.90
CA LEU A 323 -15.81 15.36 -7.31
C LEU A 323 -15.94 16.71 -6.56
N PHE A 324 -15.74 16.71 -5.24
CA PHE A 324 -15.85 17.92 -4.43
C PHE A 324 -14.78 18.97 -4.71
N ASN A 325 -13.64 18.54 -5.26
CA ASN A 325 -12.56 19.41 -5.74
C ASN A 325 -12.69 19.75 -7.25
N GLU A 326 -13.87 19.54 -7.84
CA GLU A 326 -14.14 19.81 -9.26
C GLU A 326 -13.24 19.02 -10.22
N GLN A 327 -12.74 17.88 -9.77
CA GLN A 327 -11.96 16.95 -10.57
C GLN A 327 -12.85 15.81 -11.05
N LYS A 328 -12.53 15.26 -12.20
CA LYS A 328 -13.18 14.03 -12.67
C LYS A 328 -12.86 12.88 -11.72
N PRO A 329 -13.86 12.15 -11.20
CA PRO A 329 -13.61 10.95 -10.39
C PRO A 329 -12.95 9.85 -11.24
N GLU A 330 -11.70 9.53 -10.92
CA GLU A 330 -10.91 8.49 -11.59
C GLU A 330 -10.44 7.40 -10.61
N GLY A 331 -10.79 7.57 -9.32
CA GLY A 331 -10.33 6.70 -8.25
C GLY A 331 -8.93 7.04 -7.73
N GLU A 332 -8.49 6.27 -6.74
CA GLU A 332 -7.15 6.44 -6.15
C GLU A 332 -6.08 5.98 -7.16
N PRO A 333 -5.12 6.86 -7.55
CA PRO A 333 -4.11 6.50 -8.53
C PRO A 333 -3.19 5.40 -7.99
N ARG A 334 -2.98 4.35 -8.78
CA ARG A 334 -2.07 3.28 -8.43
C ARG A 334 -0.65 3.66 -8.84
N MET A 335 0.22 3.81 -7.86
CA MET A 335 1.63 4.08 -8.10
C MET A 335 2.34 2.87 -8.74
N PHE A 336 3.34 3.15 -9.57
CA PHE A 336 4.23 2.11 -10.11
C PHE A 336 4.75 1.21 -8.99
N ASN A 337 4.74 -0.10 -9.23
CA ASN A 337 5.17 -1.10 -8.26
C ASN A 337 6.05 -2.16 -8.92
N SER A 338 7.36 -2.08 -8.69
CA SER A 338 8.29 -3.12 -9.10
C SER A 338 8.02 -4.42 -8.36
N ARG A 339 8.10 -5.54 -9.07
CA ARG A 339 7.96 -6.88 -8.50
C ARG A 339 9.06 -7.78 -9.04
N PHE A 340 9.74 -8.48 -8.14
CA PHE A 340 10.77 -9.43 -8.56
C PHE A 340 10.26 -10.88 -8.68
N GLY A 341 9.02 -11.12 -8.26
CA GLY A 341 8.39 -12.42 -8.38
C GLY A 341 8.67 -13.36 -7.21
N LYS A 342 8.80 -14.65 -7.48
CA LYS A 342 8.95 -15.68 -6.46
C LYS A 342 10.36 -15.64 -5.85
N LEU A 343 10.43 -15.74 -4.52
CA LEU A 343 11.69 -15.83 -3.79
C LEU A 343 12.34 -17.20 -4.02
N MET A 344 13.64 -17.23 -4.36
CA MET A 344 14.39 -18.46 -4.54
C MET A 344 14.99 -18.95 -3.22
N SER A 345 15.21 -20.26 -3.09
CA SER A 345 15.71 -20.86 -1.83
C SER A 345 17.01 -20.25 -1.34
N ALA A 346 17.96 -19.95 -2.24
CA ALA A 346 19.23 -19.31 -1.91
C ALA A 346 19.09 -17.89 -1.37
N GLU A 347 17.99 -17.20 -1.69
CA GLU A 347 17.74 -15.81 -1.28
C GLU A 347 17.12 -15.71 0.12
N PHE A 348 16.58 -16.81 0.65
CA PHE A 348 15.95 -16.82 1.99
C PHE A 348 16.92 -16.42 3.10
N SER A 349 18.19 -16.82 2.99
CA SER A 349 19.20 -16.47 3.98
C SER A 349 19.38 -14.95 4.10
N GLU A 350 19.29 -14.23 2.98
CA GLU A 350 19.41 -12.77 2.96
C GLU A 350 18.23 -12.07 3.66
N TYR A 351 17.01 -12.55 3.41
CA TYR A 351 15.83 -12.03 4.09
C TYR A 351 15.80 -12.38 5.58
N LYS A 352 16.30 -13.57 5.97
CA LYS A 352 16.38 -13.97 7.38
C LYS A 352 17.35 -13.12 8.21
N LYS A 353 18.31 -12.43 7.61
CA LYS A 353 19.24 -11.55 8.34
C LYS A 353 18.52 -10.52 9.20
N GLU A 354 17.35 -10.04 8.80
CA GLU A 354 16.52 -9.12 9.59
C GLU A 354 15.87 -9.80 10.82
N THR A 355 15.80 -11.13 10.84
CA THR A 355 15.17 -11.91 11.91
C THR A 355 16.17 -12.70 12.75
N VAL A 356 17.48 -12.68 12.42
CA VAL A 356 18.54 -13.40 13.15
C VAL A 356 18.72 -12.83 14.54
N GLY A 357 18.80 -13.73 15.53
CA GLY A 357 18.88 -13.39 16.97
C GLY A 357 17.53 -13.34 17.68
N LYS A 358 16.42 -13.39 16.94
CA LYS A 358 15.05 -13.41 17.48
C LYS A 358 14.57 -14.86 17.53
N LYS A 359 14.96 -15.60 18.62
CA LYS A 359 14.72 -17.03 18.74
C LYS A 359 13.24 -17.40 18.75
N ARG A 360 12.89 -18.36 17.90
CA ARG A 360 11.59 -19.05 17.85
C ARG A 360 11.41 -20.06 19.01
N ASP A 361 12.50 -20.40 19.69
CA ASP A 361 12.58 -21.58 20.59
C ASP A 361 11.75 -21.49 21.88
N SER A 362 11.19 -20.32 22.23
CA SER A 362 10.30 -20.17 23.39
C SER A 362 8.81 -20.12 23.08
N LEU A 363 8.44 -20.02 21.80
CA LEU A 363 7.06 -19.97 21.36
C LEU A 363 6.72 -21.24 20.56
N LYS A 364 6.58 -22.35 21.25
CA LYS A 364 5.68 -23.40 20.75
C LYS A 364 4.32 -22.75 20.72
N SER A 365 3.98 -22.14 19.56
CA SER A 365 2.65 -21.65 19.30
C SER A 365 1.68 -22.78 19.60
N PRO A 366 0.65 -22.59 20.41
CA PRO A 366 -0.45 -23.54 20.51
C PRO A 366 -1.13 -23.76 19.15
N PHE A 367 -0.72 -22.99 18.14
CA PHE A 367 -1.21 -22.98 16.77
C PHE A 367 -0.33 -23.73 15.76
N ALA A 368 0.68 -24.52 16.19
CA ALA A 368 1.52 -25.33 15.29
C ALA A 368 0.74 -26.42 14.50
N THR A 369 -0.54 -26.62 14.80
CA THR A 369 -1.42 -27.58 14.12
C THR A 369 -2.30 -26.98 13.03
N TYR A 370 -2.19 -25.68 12.74
CA TYR A 370 -2.98 -25.06 11.68
C TYR A 370 -2.43 -25.40 10.29
N ARG A 371 -2.73 -26.62 9.82
CA ARG A 371 -2.57 -26.99 8.41
C ARG A 371 -3.60 -26.23 7.56
N HIS A 372 -3.15 -25.77 6.40
CA HIS A 372 -4.01 -25.18 5.38
C HIS A 372 -5.21 -26.06 5.09
N CYS A 373 -6.43 -25.55 5.27
CA CYS A 373 -7.60 -26.12 4.61
C CYS A 373 -7.50 -25.76 3.12
N GLY A 374 -6.97 -26.69 2.33
CA GLY A 374 -7.27 -26.73 0.92
C GLY A 374 -8.78 -26.90 0.77
N LEU A 375 -9.44 -26.02 0.07
CA LEU A 375 -10.78 -26.26 -0.43
C LEU A 375 -10.67 -27.41 -1.43
N ASP A 376 -11.20 -28.57 -1.09
CA ASP A 376 -11.46 -29.63 -2.03
C ASP A 376 -12.66 -29.21 -2.91
N PRO A 377 -12.46 -29.04 -4.23
CA PRO A 377 -13.54 -28.62 -5.12
C PRO A 377 -14.64 -29.69 -5.34
N GLN A 378 -14.51 -30.88 -4.77
CA GLN A 378 -15.36 -32.03 -5.10
C GLN A 378 -16.30 -32.53 -4.00
N SER A 379 -16.57 -31.74 -2.94
CA SER A 379 -17.55 -32.13 -1.93
C SER A 379 -18.99 -31.88 -2.42
N PRO A 380 -19.90 -32.89 -2.36
CA PRO A 380 -21.28 -32.79 -2.91
C PRO A 380 -22.28 -31.97 -2.07
N ASP A 381 -21.89 -31.40 -0.95
CA ASP A 381 -22.82 -30.69 -0.01
C ASP A 381 -22.84 -29.17 -0.21
N ASN A 382 -23.26 -28.75 -1.42
CA ASN A 382 -23.14 -27.37 -1.87
C ASN A 382 -24.30 -26.43 -1.47
N GLN A 383 -25.29 -26.84 -0.71
CA GLN A 383 -26.45 -25.97 -0.40
C GLN A 383 -26.50 -25.43 1.05
N THR A 384 -25.85 -26.06 2.00
CA THR A 384 -25.79 -25.59 3.41
C THR A 384 -24.53 -24.77 3.70
N HIS A 385 -23.52 -24.82 2.83
CA HIS A 385 -22.22 -24.16 3.00
C HIS A 385 -22.15 -22.71 2.50
N VAL A 386 -23.25 -22.12 2.05
CA VAL A 386 -23.27 -20.71 1.57
C VAL A 386 -22.95 -19.69 2.68
N LEU A 387 -23.24 -20.02 3.93
CA LEU A 387 -22.89 -19.22 5.12
C LEU A 387 -21.48 -19.54 5.68
N ILE A 388 -20.93 -20.71 5.35
CA ILE A 388 -19.68 -21.24 5.91
C ILE A 388 -18.43 -20.63 5.26
N GLY A 389 -18.52 -19.98 4.11
CA GLY A 389 -17.37 -19.36 3.45
C GLY A 389 -16.74 -18.18 4.19
N ILE A 390 -17.52 -17.48 5.05
CA ILE A 390 -16.99 -16.48 6.00
C ILE A 390 -16.59 -17.18 7.29
N ALA A 391 -17.35 -18.19 7.71
CA ALA A 391 -17.16 -18.98 8.91
C ALA A 391 -16.12 -20.12 8.78
N GLY A 392 -15.77 -20.54 7.57
CA GLY A 392 -14.85 -21.67 7.33
C GLY A 392 -13.41 -21.47 7.80
N GLN A 393 -13.09 -20.31 8.36
CA GLN A 393 -11.82 -20.06 9.05
C GLN A 393 -11.96 -19.88 10.57
N ALA A 394 -13.17 -19.77 11.08
CA ALA A 394 -13.43 -20.04 12.48
C ALA A 394 -13.45 -21.56 12.64
N ARG A 395 -12.30 -22.10 12.93
CA ARG A 395 -12.07 -23.53 13.03
C ARG A 395 -12.65 -24.07 14.34
N ASN A 396 -12.99 -25.34 14.33
CA ASN A 396 -13.50 -26.15 15.41
C ASN A 396 -12.68 -26.19 16.75
N ASP A 397 -11.83 -25.19 16.99
CA ASP A 397 -10.82 -25.21 18.05
C ASP A 397 -11.17 -24.29 19.24
N GLY A 398 -12.44 -23.94 19.40
CA GLY A 398 -12.90 -23.02 20.46
C GLY A 398 -12.75 -21.54 20.13
N PRO A 399 -13.16 -20.62 21.01
CA PRO A 399 -13.03 -19.20 20.78
C PRO A 399 -11.56 -18.86 20.58
N LEU A 400 -11.20 -18.37 19.38
CA LEU A 400 -9.84 -17.94 19.07
C LEU A 400 -9.44 -16.83 20.04
N THR A 401 -8.61 -17.16 21.02
CA THR A 401 -7.97 -16.14 21.86
C THR A 401 -7.08 -15.27 20.99
N GLY A 402 -7.10 -13.95 21.19
CA GLY A 402 -6.16 -13.03 20.56
C GLY A 402 -4.74 -13.30 21.03
N PHE A 403 -3.76 -12.68 20.40
CA PHE A 403 -2.39 -12.70 20.91
C PHE A 403 -2.29 -11.89 22.20
N THR A 404 -1.51 -12.40 23.16
CA THR A 404 -0.94 -11.58 24.23
C THR A 404 0.10 -10.61 23.65
N LYS A 405 0.45 -9.57 24.39
CA LYS A 405 1.48 -8.59 23.99
C LYS A 405 2.80 -9.27 23.58
N ASN A 406 3.29 -10.22 24.38
CA ASN A 406 4.56 -10.90 24.10
C ASN A 406 4.48 -11.78 22.84
N GLU A 407 3.37 -12.48 22.62
CA GLU A 407 3.14 -13.28 21.42
C GLU A 407 3.07 -12.41 20.17
N ALA A 408 2.37 -11.27 20.24
CA ALA A 408 2.27 -10.33 19.14
C ALA A 408 3.64 -9.77 18.75
N ILE A 409 4.45 -9.32 19.73
CA ILE A 409 5.81 -8.84 19.49
C ILE A 409 6.66 -9.94 18.86
N ALA A 410 6.67 -11.14 19.44
CA ALA A 410 7.46 -12.25 18.95
C ALA A 410 7.05 -12.66 17.53
N LYS A 411 5.75 -12.67 17.21
CA LYS A 411 5.26 -12.99 15.86
C LYS A 411 5.60 -11.87 14.85
N ALA A 412 5.48 -10.61 15.24
CA ALA A 412 5.83 -9.46 14.41
C ALA A 412 7.33 -9.42 14.07
N LEU A 413 8.19 -9.77 15.04
CA LEU A 413 9.65 -9.88 14.87
C LEU A 413 10.06 -10.93 13.80
N LEU A 414 9.20 -11.85 13.45
CA LEU A 414 9.47 -12.85 12.40
C LEU A 414 9.20 -12.32 10.99
N CYS A 415 8.67 -11.11 10.82
CA CYS A 415 8.42 -10.50 9.52
C CYS A 415 9.71 -10.32 8.73
N LEU A 416 9.72 -10.71 7.45
CA LEU A 416 10.90 -10.58 6.56
C LEU A 416 11.07 -9.17 5.98
N HIS A 417 10.13 -8.26 6.24
CA HIS A 417 10.13 -6.88 5.70
C HIS A 417 10.43 -6.86 4.20
N CYS A 418 9.55 -7.47 3.41
CA CYS A 418 9.72 -7.63 1.97
C CYS A 418 9.51 -6.32 1.18
N ASP A 419 8.96 -5.28 1.81
CA ASP A 419 8.79 -3.95 1.24
C ASP A 419 10.12 -3.21 1.05
N CYS A 420 10.11 -2.20 0.19
CA CYS A 420 11.26 -1.31 0.04
C CYS A 420 11.24 -0.20 1.09
N ARG A 421 12.35 -0.01 1.83
CA ARG A 421 12.49 1.09 2.78
C ARG A 421 12.36 2.49 2.16
N ALA A 422 12.55 2.58 0.84
CA ALA A 422 12.42 3.82 0.08
C ALA A 422 11.07 3.98 -0.63
N VAL A 423 10.07 3.19 -0.33
CA VAL A 423 8.79 3.14 -1.10
C VAL A 423 8.17 4.51 -1.35
N ASN A 424 8.29 5.44 -0.41
CA ASN A 424 7.74 6.81 -0.48
C ASN A 424 8.75 7.87 -0.95
N THR A 425 10.04 7.52 -1.10
CA THR A 425 11.12 8.46 -1.43
C THR A 425 11.96 8.03 -2.63
N CYS A 426 11.57 6.95 -3.29
CA CYS A 426 12.30 6.36 -4.40
C CYS A 426 12.01 7.13 -5.71
N LYS A 427 13.01 7.84 -6.21
CA LYS A 427 12.93 8.56 -7.50
C LYS A 427 12.73 7.60 -8.68
N LEU A 428 13.28 6.38 -8.63
CA LEU A 428 13.05 5.38 -9.66
C LEU A 428 11.56 5.00 -9.75
N ARG A 429 10.90 4.80 -8.61
CA ARG A 429 9.45 4.53 -8.53
C ARG A 429 8.63 5.70 -9.05
N GLU A 430 8.95 6.92 -8.59
CA GLU A 430 8.28 8.16 -8.98
C GLU A 430 8.33 8.39 -10.49
N TYR A 431 9.53 8.35 -11.06
CA TYR A 431 9.70 8.58 -12.50
C TYR A 431 9.16 7.43 -13.34
N SER A 432 9.26 6.17 -12.87
CA SER A 432 8.62 5.04 -13.55
C SER A 432 7.10 5.19 -13.62
N ASN A 433 6.48 5.73 -12.56
CA ASN A 433 5.07 6.08 -12.56
C ASN A 433 4.77 7.20 -13.55
N ARG A 434 5.54 8.29 -13.50
CA ARG A 434 5.36 9.48 -14.36
C ARG A 434 5.47 9.15 -15.86
N TYR A 435 6.45 8.35 -16.24
CA TYR A 435 6.71 7.99 -17.64
C TYR A 435 6.07 6.66 -18.07
N GLN A 436 5.23 6.06 -17.22
CA GLN A 436 4.54 4.79 -17.50
C GLN A 436 5.51 3.69 -17.98
N ALA A 437 6.64 3.54 -17.27
CA ALA A 437 7.69 2.59 -17.61
C ALA A 437 7.24 1.14 -17.40
N ASP A 438 7.57 0.25 -18.34
CA ASP A 438 7.32 -1.19 -18.23
C ASP A 438 8.55 -1.90 -17.65
N GLN A 439 8.42 -2.41 -16.43
CA GLN A 439 9.47 -3.20 -15.78
C GLN A 439 9.93 -4.41 -16.58
N LYS A 440 9.09 -4.93 -17.49
CA LYS A 440 9.35 -6.20 -18.19
C LYS A 440 10.03 -6.02 -19.55
N ARG A 441 10.03 -4.81 -20.13
CA ARG A 441 10.47 -4.56 -21.51
C ARG A 441 11.86 -5.11 -21.83
N PHE A 442 12.83 -4.97 -20.92
CA PHE A 442 14.21 -5.41 -21.11
C PHE A 442 14.64 -6.55 -20.17
N LYS A 443 13.68 -7.24 -19.51
CA LYS A 443 14.02 -8.40 -18.67
C LYS A 443 14.36 -9.61 -19.52
N THR A 444 15.57 -10.16 -19.33
CA THR A 444 16.08 -11.33 -20.05
C THR A 444 15.84 -12.67 -19.34
N GLY A 445 15.17 -12.66 -18.18
CA GLY A 445 14.94 -13.86 -17.36
C GLY A 445 15.98 -14.05 -16.24
N GLU A 446 17.18 -13.55 -16.41
CA GLU A 446 18.20 -13.48 -15.34
C GLU A 446 17.94 -12.30 -14.41
N ARG A 447 18.31 -12.45 -13.15
CA ARG A 447 18.24 -11.36 -12.17
C ARG A 447 19.46 -11.35 -11.26
N GLN A 448 19.83 -10.18 -10.78
CA GLN A 448 20.89 -10.03 -9.79
C GLN A 448 20.54 -10.78 -8.49
N ASN A 449 21.56 -11.33 -7.84
CA ASN A 449 21.42 -11.97 -6.55
C ASN A 449 20.98 -10.95 -5.49
N ILE A 450 20.00 -11.33 -4.69
CA ILE A 450 19.56 -10.52 -3.55
C ILE A 450 20.63 -10.60 -2.47
N THR A 451 21.14 -9.46 -2.04
CA THR A 451 22.10 -9.34 -0.95
C THR A 451 21.73 -8.19 -0.02
N LYS A 452 21.79 -8.44 1.30
CA LYS A 452 21.55 -7.42 2.32
C LYS A 452 22.76 -7.30 3.24
N GLN A 453 23.40 -6.14 3.25
CA GLN A 453 24.45 -5.81 4.23
C GLN A 453 23.83 -5.03 5.38
N MET A 454 23.81 -5.66 6.56
CA MET A 454 23.20 -5.15 7.79
C MET A 454 24.22 -4.99 8.91
N ASN A 455 25.50 -4.90 8.58
CA ASN A 455 26.62 -4.74 9.49
C ASN A 455 26.95 -3.27 9.78
N HIS A 456 25.93 -2.40 9.77
CA HIS A 456 26.01 -1.00 10.13
C HIS A 456 24.76 -0.62 10.95
N ASP A 457 24.95 0.07 12.09
CA ASP A 457 23.85 0.35 13.04
C ASP A 457 22.79 1.30 12.48
N LEU A 458 23.16 2.20 11.56
CA LEU A 458 22.29 3.26 11.07
C LEU A 458 21.70 3.01 9.67
N VAL A 459 22.35 2.17 8.85
CA VAL A 459 21.96 1.99 7.44
C VAL A 459 22.06 0.54 7.00
N VAL A 460 21.23 0.20 6.02
CA VAL A 460 21.24 -1.09 5.30
C VAL A 460 21.55 -0.84 3.85
N TYR A 461 22.39 -1.68 3.25
CA TYR A 461 22.66 -1.69 1.82
C TYR A 461 22.11 -2.94 1.15
N GLU A 462 21.28 -2.71 0.13
CA GLU A 462 20.67 -3.74 -0.71
C GLU A 462 21.17 -3.54 -2.17
N ALA A 463 22.20 -4.28 -2.55
CA ALA A 463 22.91 -4.05 -3.81
C ALA A 463 22.01 -4.16 -5.06
N GLN A 464 21.07 -5.11 -5.06
CA GLN A 464 20.13 -5.37 -6.16
C GLN A 464 19.08 -4.22 -6.36
N LYS A 465 18.97 -3.29 -5.43
CA LYS A 465 18.12 -2.08 -5.54
C LYS A 465 18.92 -0.85 -5.99
N CYS A 466 20.24 -0.99 -6.16
CA CYS A 466 21.14 0.10 -6.51
C CYS A 466 21.19 0.31 -8.02
N ILE A 467 20.98 1.56 -8.47
CA ILE A 467 21.11 1.96 -9.89
C ILE A 467 22.54 2.42 -10.25
N LYS A 468 23.50 2.18 -9.40
CA LYS A 468 24.93 2.48 -9.62
C LYS A 468 25.21 3.96 -9.97
N CYS A 469 24.43 4.90 -9.43
CA CYS A 469 24.51 6.33 -9.70
C CYS A 469 25.74 7.03 -9.12
N GLY A 470 26.49 6.39 -8.25
CA GLY A 470 27.75 6.89 -7.67
C GLY A 470 27.63 8.05 -6.69
N ILE A 471 26.43 8.50 -6.30
CA ILE A 471 26.28 9.59 -5.32
C ILE A 471 26.95 9.23 -4.00
N CYS A 472 26.72 8.03 -3.46
CA CYS A 472 27.32 7.56 -2.20
C CYS A 472 28.86 7.51 -2.27
N VAL A 473 29.43 7.07 -3.39
CA VAL A 473 30.88 7.04 -3.62
C VAL A 473 31.47 8.45 -3.60
N ARG A 474 30.85 9.39 -4.32
CA ARG A 474 31.32 10.78 -4.40
C ARG A 474 31.10 11.53 -3.07
N LEU A 475 30.01 11.23 -2.34
CA LEU A 475 29.80 11.78 -1.01
C LEU A 475 30.88 11.27 -0.02
N SER A 476 31.16 9.96 0.02
CA SER A 476 32.17 9.41 0.91
C SER A 476 33.56 10.01 0.66
N LYS A 477 33.91 10.24 -0.63
CA LYS A 477 35.13 10.96 -1.01
C LYS A 477 35.13 12.42 -0.56
N LYS A 478 34.03 13.16 -0.79
CA LYS A 478 33.91 14.58 -0.43
C LYS A 478 34.02 14.84 1.07
N TYR A 479 33.49 13.92 1.88
CA TYR A 479 33.49 14.05 3.35
C TYR A 479 34.63 13.27 4.04
N ASP A 480 35.64 12.88 3.28
CA ASP A 480 36.87 12.24 3.76
C ASP A 480 36.58 11.05 4.70
N GLU A 481 35.70 10.13 4.25
CA GLU A 481 35.59 8.84 4.89
C GLU A 481 36.90 8.06 4.77
N LYS A 482 37.33 7.40 5.83
CA LYS A 482 38.65 6.73 5.89
C LYS A 482 38.84 5.71 4.76
N LEU A 483 37.86 4.84 4.54
CA LEU A 483 37.84 3.89 3.42
C LEU A 483 36.87 4.35 2.32
N GLY A 484 35.74 4.88 2.71
CA GLY A 484 34.70 5.30 1.82
C GLY A 484 34.01 4.15 1.09
N LEU A 485 33.25 4.51 0.07
CA LEU A 485 32.58 3.56 -0.83
C LEU A 485 33.20 3.62 -2.22
N THR A 486 33.19 2.50 -2.92
CA THR A 486 33.71 2.38 -4.28
C THR A 486 32.88 1.39 -5.12
N TYR A 487 33.17 1.32 -6.42
CA TYR A 487 32.65 0.27 -7.27
C TYR A 487 33.54 -0.97 -7.14
N ILE A 488 32.94 -2.12 -6.91
CA ILE A 488 33.60 -3.43 -6.83
C ILE A 488 32.97 -4.40 -7.81
N GLY A 489 33.71 -5.43 -8.25
CA GLY A 489 33.26 -6.40 -9.24
C GLY A 489 33.51 -5.96 -10.68
N ARG A 490 33.01 -6.73 -11.64
CA ARG A 490 33.17 -6.49 -13.09
C ARG A 490 31.88 -6.82 -13.83
N GLY A 491 31.66 -6.15 -14.96
CA GLY A 491 30.51 -6.39 -15.83
C GLY A 491 29.19 -6.31 -15.09
N PHE A 492 28.38 -7.35 -15.22
CA PHE A 492 27.05 -7.42 -14.59
C PHE A 492 27.09 -7.46 -13.05
N ASP A 493 28.18 -7.97 -12.47
CA ASP A 493 28.36 -8.08 -11.02
C ASP A 493 28.88 -6.81 -10.35
N VAL A 494 29.00 -5.71 -11.08
CA VAL A 494 29.39 -4.42 -10.50
C VAL A 494 28.37 -3.96 -9.46
N LYS A 495 28.86 -3.67 -8.27
CA LYS A 495 28.09 -3.14 -7.14
C LYS A 495 28.89 -2.12 -6.36
N ILE A 496 28.23 -1.39 -5.49
CA ILE A 496 28.91 -0.53 -4.52
C ILE A 496 29.40 -1.40 -3.35
N GLY A 497 30.56 -1.10 -2.85
CA GLY A 497 31.15 -1.80 -1.70
C GLY A 497 32.21 -0.96 -1.01
N VAL A 498 32.77 -1.49 0.05
CA VAL A 498 33.91 -0.91 0.78
C VAL A 498 35.20 -1.52 0.20
N PRO A 499 36.29 -0.72 -0.01
CA PRO A 499 37.58 -1.26 -0.41
C PRO A 499 38.01 -2.43 0.48
N PHE A 500 38.78 -3.36 -0.09
CA PHE A 500 39.34 -4.54 0.61
C PHE A 500 38.28 -5.51 1.15
N ASN A 501 37.02 -5.44 0.64
CA ASN A 501 35.86 -6.22 1.13
C ASN A 501 35.53 -6.00 2.62
N GLU A 502 35.86 -4.83 3.13
CA GLU A 502 35.52 -4.43 4.48
C GLU A 502 34.01 -4.26 4.70
N GLU A 503 33.58 -4.24 5.95
CA GLU A 503 32.19 -4.06 6.33
C GLU A 503 31.68 -2.65 6.03
N LEU A 504 30.39 -2.49 5.80
CA LEU A 504 29.76 -1.20 5.49
C LEU A 504 30.02 -0.15 6.57
N LYS A 505 30.09 -0.53 7.84
CA LYS A 505 30.40 0.37 8.96
C LYS A 505 31.79 0.99 8.86
N ASN A 506 32.77 0.27 8.31
CA ASN A 506 34.13 0.75 8.12
C ASN A 506 34.25 1.69 6.89
N GLY A 507 33.28 1.61 5.97
CA GLY A 507 33.21 2.48 4.79
C GLY A 507 32.40 3.76 5.00
N LEU A 508 31.56 3.80 6.03
CA LEU A 508 30.63 4.91 6.32
C LEU A 508 30.61 5.24 7.81
N GLU A 509 31.73 5.70 8.36
CA GLU A 509 31.84 6.03 9.79
C GLU A 509 31.18 7.37 10.14
N LYS A 510 31.24 8.36 9.25
CA LYS A 510 30.82 9.74 9.52
C LYS A 510 29.48 10.11 8.88
N ILE A 511 29.24 9.67 7.65
CA ILE A 511 28.15 10.21 6.82
C ILE A 511 27.09 9.18 6.41
N ALA A 512 26.98 8.05 7.07
CA ALA A 512 26.04 6.98 6.73
C ALA A 512 24.60 7.49 6.52
N VAL A 513 24.11 8.33 7.43
CA VAL A 513 22.77 8.93 7.36
C VAL A 513 22.63 9.84 6.13
N LYS A 514 23.62 10.70 5.88
CA LYS A 514 23.64 11.60 4.71
C LYS A 514 23.63 10.80 3.40
N VAL A 515 24.37 9.71 3.33
CA VAL A 515 24.37 8.80 2.17
C VAL A 515 22.99 8.16 1.97
N ALA A 516 22.35 7.68 3.04
CA ALA A 516 21.01 7.07 2.96
C ALA A 516 19.93 8.07 2.51
N GLU A 517 20.01 9.32 2.95
CA GLU A 517 19.08 10.39 2.55
C GLU A 517 19.24 10.79 1.09
N ASN A 518 20.46 10.75 0.55
CA ASN A 518 20.77 11.12 -0.83
C ASN A 518 20.70 9.95 -1.82
N CYS A 519 20.50 8.71 -1.35
CA CYS A 519 20.30 7.58 -2.25
C CYS A 519 18.94 7.71 -2.97
N PRO A 520 18.94 7.80 -4.32
CA PRO A 520 17.70 8.03 -5.08
C PRO A 520 16.77 6.80 -5.15
N THR A 521 17.24 5.65 -4.68
CA THR A 521 16.49 4.39 -4.67
C THR A 521 16.53 3.74 -3.28
N GLY A 522 16.11 2.47 -3.18
CA GLY A 522 16.22 1.65 -1.97
C GLY A 522 17.60 1.01 -1.76
N GLY A 523 18.63 1.40 -2.50
CA GLY A 523 19.97 0.80 -2.41
C GLY A 523 20.60 0.96 -1.03
N ILE A 524 20.72 2.18 -0.51
CA ILE A 524 21.16 2.46 0.87
C ILE A 524 20.07 3.26 1.58
N LYS A 525 19.58 2.77 2.71
CA LYS A 525 18.53 3.44 3.51
C LYS A 525 18.76 3.23 5.00
N LYS A 526 18.14 4.09 5.81
CA LYS A 526 18.17 3.96 7.29
C LYS A 526 17.54 2.62 7.71
N VAL A 527 18.05 2.05 8.81
CA VAL A 527 17.55 0.81 9.41
C VAL A 527 16.06 0.92 9.77
#